data_24771aab49ee1c1ef2f19e41d2c1921a
#
_entry.id   24771aab49ee1c1ef2f19e41d2c1921a
#
_cell.length_a   1.000
_cell.length_b   1.000
_cell.length_c   1.000
_cell.angle_alpha   90.00
_cell.angle_beta   90.00
_cell.angle_gamma   90.00
#
_symmetry.space_group_name_H-M   'P 1'
#
loop_
_entity.id
_entity.type
_entity.pdbx_description
1 polymer ?
#
loop_
_entity_poly.entity_id
_entity_poly.type
_entity_poly.pdbx_seq_one_letter_code
_entity_poly.pdbx_strand_id
1 'polypeptide(L)'
;MNTSNFLDGNIWLALIWDRHEHSQIARAWFGNAEEGRFLFCRFTQLTVLRLLTTASVMGSDARTMKSAWDIWDKIASGDRIGFLAEPDDLEPRFRKHSSLTTVSPKVWADAYLLAFAQATGVRLVTFDRALGSRAAGSLVIGGS
;
A
#
# COMPACT_ATOMS: atom_id res chain seq x y z
N MET A 1 6.67 -18.79 11.32
CA MET A 1 6.26 -18.65 9.92
C MET A 1 6.26 -17.19 9.53
N ASN A 2 6.95 -16.81 8.47
CA ASN A 2 7.06 -15.41 8.06
C ASN A 2 5.83 -15.00 7.25
N THR A 3 5.19 -13.93 7.67
CA THR A 3 4.06 -13.36 6.95
C THR A 3 4.57 -12.38 5.91
N SER A 4 4.07 -12.49 4.68
CA SER A 4 4.34 -11.52 3.63
C SER A 4 3.22 -10.50 3.59
N ASN A 5 3.51 -9.29 4.02
CA ASN A 5 2.56 -8.19 4.10
C ASN A 5 2.71 -7.28 2.88
N PHE A 6 1.61 -7.08 2.17
CA PHE A 6 1.57 -6.19 1.01
C PHE A 6 0.82 -4.92 1.41
N LEU A 7 1.56 -3.83 1.55
CA LEU A 7 1.03 -2.61 2.14
C LEU A 7 0.43 -1.70 1.08
N ASP A 8 -0.80 -1.27 1.31
CA ASP A 8 -1.45 -0.21 0.55
C ASP A 8 -0.62 1.07 0.64
N GLY A 9 -0.70 1.92 -0.37
CA GLY A 9 0.07 3.17 -0.45
C GLY A 9 -0.09 4.06 0.78
N ASN A 10 -1.28 4.17 1.34
CA ASN A 10 -1.52 4.98 2.54
C ASN A 10 -0.84 4.40 3.79
N ILE A 11 -0.67 3.10 3.87
CA ILE A 11 0.11 2.49 4.97
C ILE A 11 1.56 2.95 4.86
N TRP A 12 2.16 2.85 3.66
CA TRP A 12 3.52 3.33 3.44
C TRP A 12 3.67 4.80 3.79
N LEU A 13 2.72 5.64 3.34
CA LEU A 13 2.76 7.07 3.64
C LEU A 13 2.71 7.34 5.14
N ALA A 14 1.85 6.63 5.86
CA ALA A 14 1.72 6.78 7.32
C ALA A 14 3.00 6.38 8.06
N LEU A 15 3.74 5.40 7.54
CA LEU A 15 5.04 5.00 8.11
C LEU A 15 6.12 6.04 7.85
N ILE A 16 6.05 6.74 6.73
CA ILE A 16 7.07 7.70 6.30
C ILE A 16 6.83 9.10 6.87
N TRP A 17 5.58 9.52 6.90
CA TRP A 17 5.18 10.90 7.23
C TRP A 17 4.53 10.94 8.62
N ASP A 18 5.21 11.54 9.58
CA ASP A 18 4.79 11.55 10.98
C ASP A 18 3.54 12.40 11.25
N ARG A 19 3.16 13.28 10.34
CA ARG A 19 1.96 14.11 10.45
C ARG A 19 0.72 13.47 9.83
N HIS A 20 0.86 12.27 9.27
CA HIS A 20 -0.28 11.50 8.78
C HIS A 20 -1.19 11.14 9.97
N GLU A 21 -2.51 11.24 9.78
CA GLU A 21 -3.46 10.99 10.88
C GLU A 21 -3.34 9.60 11.49
N HIS A 22 -2.90 8.59 10.73
CA HIS A 22 -2.72 7.22 11.19
C HIS A 22 -1.27 6.84 11.41
N SER A 23 -0.36 7.81 11.49
CA SER A 23 1.07 7.53 11.60
C SER A 23 1.42 6.72 12.86
N GLN A 24 0.86 7.09 14.01
CA GLN A 24 1.16 6.40 15.27
C GLN A 24 0.74 4.93 15.22
N ILE A 25 -0.46 4.68 14.72
CA ILE A 25 -1.02 3.33 14.63
C ILE A 25 -0.21 2.46 13.65
N ALA A 26 0.13 3.03 12.50
CA ALA A 26 0.91 2.33 11.47
C ALA A 26 2.32 1.99 12.00
N ARG A 27 2.98 2.94 12.63
CA ARG A 27 4.33 2.74 13.19
C ARG A 27 4.33 1.73 14.32
N ALA A 28 3.31 1.76 15.19
CA ALA A 28 3.18 0.77 16.27
C ALA A 28 3.01 -0.63 15.69
N TRP A 29 2.14 -0.78 14.70
CA TRP A 29 1.96 -2.07 14.02
C TRP A 29 3.26 -2.56 13.40
N PHE A 30 3.93 -1.70 12.65
CA PHE A 30 5.20 -2.04 11.98
C PHE A 30 6.28 -2.44 12.99
N GLY A 31 6.42 -1.69 14.06
CA GLY A 31 7.41 -1.95 15.12
C GLY A 31 7.14 -3.23 15.90
N ASN A 32 5.86 -3.61 16.05
CA ASN A 32 5.47 -4.81 16.79
C ASN A 32 5.41 -6.05 15.91
N ALA A 33 5.51 -5.91 14.61
CA ALA A 33 5.51 -7.04 13.69
C ALA A 33 6.92 -7.66 13.66
N GLU A 34 7.18 -8.56 14.61
CA GLU A 34 8.52 -9.13 14.83
C GLU A 34 9.02 -9.96 13.65
N GLU A 35 8.11 -10.61 12.94
CA GLU A 35 8.45 -11.45 11.80
C GLU A 35 7.69 -11.01 10.57
N GLY A 36 8.20 -11.41 9.40
CA GLY A 36 7.55 -11.18 8.14
C GLY A 36 8.23 -10.10 7.32
N ARG A 37 7.74 -9.95 6.13
CA ARG A 37 8.25 -8.98 5.16
C ARG A 37 7.18 -7.95 4.87
N PHE A 38 7.63 -6.77 4.47
CA PHE A 38 6.77 -5.65 4.07
C PHE A 38 7.05 -5.38 2.61
N LEU A 39 6.06 -5.64 1.78
CA LEU A 39 6.25 -5.69 0.34
C LEU A 39 5.52 -4.55 -0.36
N PHE A 40 6.12 -4.08 -1.44
CA PHE A 40 5.52 -3.10 -2.32
C PHE A 40 5.64 -3.55 -3.78
N CYS A 41 4.77 -3.04 -4.62
CA CYS A 41 4.88 -3.19 -6.06
C CYS A 41 5.06 -1.82 -6.70
N ARG A 42 5.25 -1.78 -8.00
CA ARG A 42 5.45 -0.51 -8.70
C ARG A 42 4.28 0.44 -8.49
N PHE A 43 3.06 -0.07 -8.50
CA PHE A 43 1.87 0.75 -8.32
C PHE A 43 1.82 1.41 -6.93
N THR A 44 2.07 0.67 -5.87
CA THR A 44 2.07 1.24 -4.50
C THR A 44 3.23 2.22 -4.31
N GLN A 45 4.40 1.93 -4.87
CA GLN A 45 5.53 2.87 -4.87
C GLN A 45 5.13 4.18 -5.56
N LEU A 46 4.55 4.09 -6.75
CA LEU A 46 4.10 5.27 -7.49
C LEU A 46 3.08 6.08 -6.70
N THR A 47 2.15 5.40 -6.04
CA THR A 47 1.16 6.05 -5.18
C THR A 47 1.83 6.87 -4.08
N VAL A 48 2.81 6.31 -3.39
CA VAL A 48 3.55 7.00 -2.32
C VAL A 48 4.30 8.20 -2.87
N LEU A 49 5.03 8.03 -3.96
CA LEU A 49 5.78 9.13 -4.57
C LEU A 49 4.87 10.28 -4.97
N ARG A 50 3.72 9.96 -5.56
CA ARG A 50 2.73 10.95 -5.96
C ARG A 50 2.17 11.70 -4.75
N LEU A 51 1.81 10.98 -3.68
CA LEU A 51 1.28 11.59 -2.47
C LEU A 51 2.31 12.50 -1.79
N LEU A 52 3.58 12.08 -1.71
CA LEU A 52 4.65 12.87 -1.12
C LEU A 52 4.87 14.21 -1.84
N THR A 53 4.49 14.31 -3.11
CA THR A 53 4.66 15.51 -3.92
C THR A 53 3.35 16.26 -4.14
N THR A 54 2.26 15.87 -3.45
CA THR A 54 0.93 16.46 -3.60
C THR A 54 0.64 17.44 -2.47
N ALA A 55 0.60 18.74 -2.76
CA ALA A 55 0.39 19.77 -1.76
C ALA A 55 -0.98 19.66 -1.07
N SER A 56 -2.03 19.23 -1.79
CA SER A 56 -3.36 19.05 -1.20
C SER A 56 -3.40 17.94 -0.14
N VAL A 57 -2.43 17.03 -0.16
CA VAL A 57 -2.29 15.97 0.85
C VAL A 57 -1.32 16.38 1.95
N MET A 58 -0.14 16.85 1.57
CA MET A 58 0.99 17.08 2.47
C MET A 58 1.08 18.50 2.99
N GLY A 59 0.31 19.43 2.41
CA GLY A 59 0.42 20.84 2.78
C GLY A 59 1.83 21.37 2.56
N SER A 60 2.37 22.07 3.55
CA SER A 60 3.75 22.59 3.49
C SER A 60 4.81 21.51 3.55
N ASP A 61 4.44 20.28 3.88
CA ASP A 61 5.38 19.15 3.92
C ASP A 61 5.59 18.50 2.55
N ALA A 62 4.88 18.96 1.52
CA ALA A 62 5.04 18.43 0.16
C ALA A 62 6.50 18.51 -0.29
N ARG A 63 6.98 17.44 -0.90
CA ARG A 63 8.39 17.28 -1.26
C ARG A 63 8.63 17.52 -2.74
N THR A 64 9.86 17.85 -3.08
CA THR A 64 10.29 17.82 -4.48
C THR A 64 10.38 16.37 -4.96
N MET A 65 10.40 16.15 -6.26
CA MET A 65 10.55 14.81 -6.84
C MET A 65 11.82 14.12 -6.33
N LYS A 66 12.92 14.85 -6.30
CA LYS A 66 14.19 14.31 -5.81
C LYS A 66 14.10 13.94 -4.33
N SER A 67 13.52 14.80 -3.51
CA SER A 67 13.36 14.54 -2.08
C SER A 67 12.45 13.32 -1.82
N ALA A 68 11.41 13.17 -2.63
CA ALA A 68 10.52 12.01 -2.53
C ALA A 68 11.28 10.70 -2.77
N TRP A 69 12.15 10.66 -3.77
CA TRP A 69 13.01 9.49 -4.02
C TRP A 69 13.95 9.22 -2.84
N ASP A 70 14.56 10.26 -2.27
CA ASP A 70 15.46 10.09 -1.12
C ASP A 70 14.73 9.50 0.08
N ILE A 71 13.51 9.95 0.32
CA ILE A 71 12.67 9.43 1.41
C ILE A 71 12.31 7.97 1.14
N TRP A 72 11.89 7.66 -0.07
CA TRP A 72 11.55 6.29 -0.46
C TRP A 72 12.74 5.35 -0.30
N ASP A 73 13.91 5.77 -0.76
CA ASP A 73 15.12 4.93 -0.70
C ASP A 73 15.48 4.59 0.74
N LYS A 74 15.25 5.50 1.67
CA LYS A 74 15.49 5.26 3.09
C LYS A 74 14.66 4.10 3.63
N ILE A 75 13.36 4.11 3.35
CA ILE A 75 12.49 3.05 3.85
C ILE A 75 12.72 1.75 3.08
N ALA A 76 12.93 1.83 1.78
CA ALA A 76 13.12 0.65 0.92
C ALA A 76 14.42 -0.09 1.20
N SER A 77 15.41 0.55 1.82
CA SER A 77 16.68 -0.08 2.18
C SER A 77 16.59 -1.00 3.40
N GLY A 78 15.47 -1.03 4.11
CA GLY A 78 15.29 -1.89 5.26
C GLY A 78 15.32 -3.37 4.89
N ASP A 79 15.89 -4.20 5.78
CA ASP A 79 16.13 -5.63 5.53
C ASP A 79 14.84 -6.41 5.24
N ARG A 80 13.72 -5.94 5.78
CA ARG A 80 12.44 -6.64 5.69
C ARG A 80 11.55 -6.09 4.58
N ILE A 81 12.05 -5.10 3.83
CA ILE A 81 11.30 -4.45 2.76
C ILE A 81 11.67 -5.11 1.43
N GLY A 82 10.69 -5.39 0.61
CA GLY A 82 10.93 -6.03 -0.68
C GLY A 82 9.97 -5.59 -1.77
N PHE A 83 10.44 -5.71 -2.99
CA PHE A 83 9.66 -5.42 -4.18
C PHE A 83 9.04 -6.70 -4.72
N LEU A 84 7.77 -6.64 -5.09
CA LEU A 84 7.08 -7.71 -5.80
C LEU A 84 6.81 -7.28 -7.23
N ALA A 85 7.30 -8.08 -8.18
CA ALA A 85 6.96 -7.89 -9.58
C ALA A 85 5.51 -8.29 -9.83
N GLU A 86 4.90 -7.68 -10.84
CA GLU A 86 3.53 -8.01 -11.22
C GLU A 86 3.46 -9.48 -11.69
N PRO A 87 2.57 -10.30 -11.09
CA PRO A 87 2.43 -11.69 -11.52
C PRO A 87 1.79 -11.80 -12.89
N ASP A 88 2.14 -12.86 -13.64
CA ASP A 88 1.68 -13.05 -15.01
C ASP A 88 0.17 -13.22 -15.13
N ASP A 89 -0.48 -13.76 -14.09
CA ASP A 89 -1.92 -14.00 -14.08
C ASP A 89 -2.73 -12.87 -13.44
N LEU A 90 -2.16 -11.69 -13.31
CA LEU A 90 -2.85 -10.58 -12.66
C LEU A 90 -4.05 -10.08 -13.47
N GLU A 91 -3.92 -9.91 -14.77
CA GLU A 91 -4.94 -9.23 -15.57
C GLU A 91 -6.31 -9.92 -15.52
N PRO A 92 -6.43 -11.25 -15.63
CA PRO A 92 -7.74 -11.90 -15.50
C PRO A 92 -8.44 -11.61 -14.17
N ARG A 93 -7.68 -11.58 -13.08
CA ARG A 93 -8.20 -11.26 -11.74
C ARG A 93 -8.58 -9.79 -11.64
N PHE A 94 -7.75 -8.91 -12.17
CA PHE A 94 -8.00 -7.48 -12.23
C PHE A 94 -9.28 -7.17 -13.01
N ARG A 95 -9.45 -7.81 -14.17
CA ARG A 95 -10.68 -7.69 -14.97
C ARG A 95 -11.91 -8.12 -14.18
N LYS A 96 -11.81 -9.25 -13.48
CA LYS A 96 -12.94 -9.77 -12.68
C LYS A 96 -13.38 -8.77 -11.61
N HIS A 97 -12.44 -8.13 -10.92
CA HIS A 97 -12.75 -7.17 -9.85
C HIS A 97 -13.21 -5.81 -10.37
N SER A 98 -12.93 -5.48 -11.62
CA SER A 98 -13.18 -4.14 -12.18
C SER A 98 -14.23 -4.11 -13.28
N SER A 99 -14.77 -5.25 -13.71
CA SER A 99 -15.79 -5.30 -14.77
C SER A 99 -17.17 -5.01 -14.23
N LEU A 100 -17.34 -3.82 -13.70
CA LEU A 100 -18.60 -3.36 -13.12
C LEU A 100 -19.44 -2.64 -14.18
N THR A 101 -20.74 -2.57 -13.94
CA THR A 101 -21.68 -1.88 -14.83
C THR A 101 -21.92 -0.43 -14.41
N THR A 102 -21.17 0.07 -13.44
CA THR A 102 -21.28 1.42 -12.90
C THR A 102 -20.06 2.27 -13.30
N VAL A 103 -20.19 3.58 -13.15
CA VAL A 103 -19.07 4.52 -13.34
C VAL A 103 -18.41 4.72 -11.99
N SER A 104 -17.27 4.06 -11.78
CA SER A 104 -16.61 4.01 -10.46
C SER A 104 -15.09 4.11 -10.63
N PRO A 105 -14.56 5.31 -10.94
CA PRO A 105 -13.12 5.44 -11.21
C PRO A 105 -12.20 5.05 -10.03
N LYS A 106 -12.69 5.12 -8.81
CA LYS A 106 -11.93 4.71 -7.62
C LYS A 106 -11.73 3.20 -7.52
N VAL A 107 -12.55 2.43 -8.22
CA VAL A 107 -12.48 0.97 -8.16
C VAL A 107 -11.22 0.42 -8.84
N TRP A 108 -10.67 1.14 -9.82
CA TRP A 108 -9.50 0.65 -10.55
C TRP A 108 -8.34 0.29 -9.62
N ALA A 109 -7.97 1.19 -8.72
CA ALA A 109 -6.86 0.97 -7.80
C ALA A 109 -7.14 -0.18 -6.84
N ASP A 110 -8.34 -0.21 -6.26
CA ASP A 110 -8.74 -1.28 -5.32
C ASP A 110 -8.76 -2.64 -6.02
N ALA A 111 -9.32 -2.69 -7.23
CA ALA A 111 -9.37 -3.93 -8.01
C ALA A 111 -7.96 -4.45 -8.33
N TYR A 112 -7.04 -3.55 -8.64
CA TYR A 112 -5.64 -3.91 -8.89
C TYR A 112 -4.99 -4.50 -7.64
N LEU A 113 -5.16 -3.86 -6.47
CA LEU A 113 -4.57 -4.34 -5.23
C LEU A 113 -5.14 -5.70 -4.82
N LEU A 114 -6.45 -5.88 -4.96
CA LEU A 114 -7.10 -7.17 -4.69
C LEU A 114 -6.55 -8.27 -5.59
N ALA A 115 -6.48 -8.00 -6.89
CA ALA A 115 -5.96 -8.95 -7.87
C ALA A 115 -4.50 -9.32 -7.57
N PHE A 116 -3.70 -8.32 -7.23
CA PHE A 116 -2.28 -8.50 -6.93
C PHE A 116 -2.10 -9.39 -5.69
N ALA A 117 -2.82 -9.09 -4.61
CA ALA A 117 -2.73 -9.88 -3.38
C ALA A 117 -3.19 -11.32 -3.60
N GLN A 118 -4.27 -11.53 -4.36
CA GLN A 118 -4.77 -12.87 -4.68
C GLN A 118 -3.78 -13.67 -5.51
N ALA A 119 -3.21 -13.04 -6.53
CA ALA A 119 -2.29 -13.72 -7.44
C ALA A 119 -0.97 -14.10 -6.77
N THR A 120 -0.51 -13.33 -5.80
CA THR A 120 0.76 -13.55 -5.11
C THR A 120 0.62 -14.27 -3.77
N GLY A 121 -0.60 -14.37 -3.23
CA GLY A 121 -0.84 -15.02 -1.94
C GLY A 121 -0.37 -14.24 -0.73
N VAL A 122 -0.10 -12.94 -0.89
CA VAL A 122 0.34 -12.08 0.21
C VAL A 122 -0.84 -11.50 0.98
N ARG A 123 -0.61 -11.06 2.22
CA ARG A 123 -1.64 -10.43 3.02
C ARG A 123 -1.70 -8.93 2.73
N LEU A 124 -2.82 -8.45 2.21
CA LEU A 124 -3.06 -7.02 2.00
C LEU A 124 -3.24 -6.33 3.35
N VAL A 125 -2.51 -5.23 3.55
CA VAL A 125 -2.60 -4.40 4.76
C VAL A 125 -3.08 -3.00 4.34
N THR A 126 -4.17 -2.55 4.92
CA THR A 126 -4.81 -1.29 4.53
C THR A 126 -5.51 -0.64 5.71
N PHE A 127 -5.79 0.67 5.61
CA PHE A 127 -6.67 1.37 6.54
C PHE A 127 -8.13 1.28 6.10
N ASP A 128 -8.38 0.92 4.85
CA ASP A 128 -9.72 0.94 4.24
C ASP A 128 -10.47 -0.35 4.56
N ARG A 129 -11.51 -0.24 5.38
CA ARG A 129 -12.33 -1.39 5.78
C ARG A 129 -13.07 -2.01 4.60
N ALA A 130 -13.55 -1.19 3.68
CA ALA A 130 -14.28 -1.69 2.52
C ALA A 130 -13.36 -2.52 1.62
N LEU A 131 -12.14 -2.05 1.39
CA LEU A 131 -11.15 -2.80 0.63
C LEU A 131 -10.75 -4.08 1.37
N GLY A 132 -10.46 -3.97 2.66
CA GLY A 132 -10.07 -5.12 3.49
C GLY A 132 -11.11 -6.21 3.53
N SER A 133 -12.41 -5.87 3.56
CA SER A 133 -13.48 -6.84 3.59
C SER A 133 -13.58 -7.67 2.30
N ARG A 134 -13.03 -7.17 1.19
CA ARG A 134 -13.03 -7.85 -0.11
C ARG A 134 -11.83 -8.75 -0.31
N ALA A 135 -10.82 -8.67 0.54
CA ALA A 135 -9.58 -9.43 0.43
C ALA A 135 -9.49 -10.44 1.56
N ALA A 136 -9.64 -11.73 1.26
CA ALA A 136 -9.54 -12.78 2.26
C ALA A 136 -8.16 -12.73 2.95
N GLY A 137 -8.16 -12.80 4.28
CA GLY A 137 -6.92 -12.77 5.05
C GLY A 137 -6.25 -11.42 5.17
N SER A 138 -6.91 -10.34 4.69
CA SER A 138 -6.35 -8.98 4.81
C SER A 138 -6.29 -8.52 6.26
N LEU A 139 -5.44 -7.53 6.52
CA LEU A 139 -5.36 -6.86 7.81
C LEU A 139 -5.78 -5.40 7.63
N VAL A 140 -6.80 -4.99 8.37
CA VAL A 140 -7.22 -3.58 8.43
C VAL A 140 -6.66 -2.99 9.73
N ILE A 141 -5.87 -1.92 9.60
CA ILE A 141 -5.26 -1.25 10.74
C ILE A 141 -6.03 0.02 11.05
N GLY A 142 -6.39 0.21 12.33
CA GLY A 142 -7.08 1.40 12.77
C GLY A 142 -8.43 1.58 12.10
N GLY A 143 -8.41 1.87 10.86
CA GLY A 143 -9.56 1.86 9.99
C GLY A 143 -10.67 2.88 10.31
N SER A 144 -11.24 3.39 9.30
CA SER A 144 -12.46 4.21 9.42
C SER A 144 -13.45 3.78 8.36
#